data_c25e67cc6ab97df90ed925b78da37482
#
_entry.id   c25e67cc6ab97df90ed925b78da37482
#
_cell.length_a   1.000
_cell.length_b   1.000
_cell.length_c   1.000
_cell.angle_alpha   90.00
_cell.angle_beta   90.00
_cell.angle_gamma   90.00
#
_symmetry.space_group_name_H-M   'P 1'
#
loop_
_entity.id
_entity.type
_entity.pdbx_description
1 polymer ?
#
loop_
_entity_poly.entity_id
_entity_poly.type
_entity_poly.pdbx_seq_one_letter_code
_entity_poly.pdbx_strand_id
1 'polypeptide(L)'
;MNDPIAAIQSGDAAQLKALLDQDPASATARDRAGVSALMHALYRSRDDLRDLLLASGLQLDIFEAATLGRTDRLAELLRQDRNQANTWSGDGFTPLHLAAFFNQEPAARLLLENGANHDAVARNPMKVVPLHSAAAGRSLGVARALLEHGASPNPRQEQGWAPIHSAAQNGDKAMLELLLKHGADPRISNDQGTTALSLAQEKGHAEIIQLLTAA
;
A
#
# COMPACT_ATOMS: atom_id res chain seq x y z
N MET A 1 16.20 21.55 16.95
CA MET A 1 15.06 21.69 16.01
C MET A 1 13.96 20.77 16.51
N ASN A 2 12.84 21.33 16.89
CA ASN A 2 11.69 20.56 17.39
C ASN A 2 10.86 20.11 16.18
N ASP A 3 11.29 19.03 15.52
CA ASP A 3 10.65 18.52 14.32
C ASP A 3 10.15 17.09 14.58
N PRO A 4 8.81 16.85 14.62
CA PRO A 4 8.24 15.53 14.80
C PRO A 4 8.72 14.52 13.74
N ILE A 5 8.92 14.95 12.50
CA ILE A 5 9.45 14.10 11.43
C ILE A 5 10.86 13.60 11.78
N ALA A 6 11.74 14.49 12.27
CA ALA A 6 13.09 14.10 12.66
C ALA A 6 13.08 13.12 13.85
N ALA A 7 12.20 13.32 14.84
CA ALA A 7 12.04 12.40 15.97
C ALA A 7 11.56 11.00 15.50
N ILE A 8 10.64 10.95 14.53
CA ILE A 8 10.16 9.68 13.96
C ILE A 8 11.27 9.02 13.14
N GLN A 9 12.02 9.78 12.35
CA GLN A 9 13.10 9.26 11.53
C GLN A 9 14.25 8.67 12.37
N SER A 10 14.57 9.29 13.51
CA SER A 10 15.55 8.76 14.47
C SER A 10 14.98 7.65 15.37
N GLY A 11 13.65 7.49 15.41
CA GLY A 11 12.97 6.52 16.27
C GLY A 11 12.90 6.95 17.74
N ASP A 12 13.05 8.24 18.03
CA ASP A 12 13.03 8.79 19.39
C ASP A 12 11.60 9.08 19.86
N ALA A 13 11.00 8.06 20.47
CA ALA A 13 9.64 8.16 21.03
C ALA A 13 9.54 9.16 22.19
N ALA A 14 10.61 9.33 22.99
CA ALA A 14 10.62 10.28 24.10
C ALA A 14 10.61 11.71 23.59
N GLN A 15 11.41 11.99 22.55
CA GLN A 15 11.43 13.31 21.90
C GLN A 15 10.07 13.59 21.24
N LEU A 16 9.50 12.63 20.50
CA LEU A 16 8.18 12.81 19.87
C LEU A 16 7.12 13.11 20.93
N LYS A 17 7.09 12.33 22.02
CA LYS A 17 6.15 12.54 23.12
C LYS A 17 6.28 13.96 23.71
N ALA A 18 7.50 14.40 23.99
CA ALA A 18 7.74 15.74 24.53
C ALA A 18 7.25 16.86 23.60
N LEU A 19 7.40 16.69 22.28
CA LEU A 19 6.88 17.62 21.27
C LEU A 19 5.36 17.67 21.27
N LEU A 20 4.71 16.50 21.30
CA LEU A 20 3.23 16.39 21.31
C LEU A 20 2.62 16.91 22.62
N ASP A 21 3.30 16.71 23.75
CA ASP A 21 2.87 17.25 25.06
C ASP A 21 2.94 18.79 25.08
N GLN A 22 3.91 19.40 24.38
CA GLN A 22 4.05 20.86 24.26
C GLN A 22 3.06 21.46 23.26
N ASP A 23 2.89 20.82 22.12
CA ASP A 23 2.00 21.24 21.03
C ASP A 23 1.39 20.02 20.34
N PRO A 24 0.17 19.58 20.71
CA PRO A 24 -0.52 18.48 20.06
C PRO A 24 -0.73 18.68 18.55
N ALA A 25 -0.82 19.94 18.08
CA ALA A 25 -0.98 20.24 16.66
C ALA A 25 0.24 19.83 15.83
N SER A 26 1.41 19.69 16.46
CA SER A 26 2.63 19.19 15.80
C SER A 26 2.49 17.77 15.23
N ALA A 27 1.49 16.97 15.68
CA ALA A 27 1.14 15.68 15.09
C ALA A 27 0.77 15.78 13.60
N THR A 28 0.33 16.95 13.13
CA THR A 28 -0.02 17.20 11.72
C THR A 28 1.19 17.49 10.82
N ALA A 29 2.40 17.43 11.37
CA ALA A 29 3.64 17.75 10.64
C ALA A 29 3.77 16.90 9.37
N ARG A 30 4.29 17.53 8.30
CA ARG A 30 4.59 16.88 7.03
C ARG A 30 6.01 17.21 6.62
N ASP A 31 6.65 16.28 5.93
CA ASP A 31 7.95 16.52 5.33
C ASP A 31 7.86 17.43 4.09
N ARG A 32 9.00 17.69 3.43
CA ARG A 32 9.07 18.52 2.22
C ARG A 32 8.28 17.96 1.03
N ALA A 33 8.05 16.66 1.00
CA ALA A 33 7.24 16.00 -0.02
C ALA A 33 5.73 16.05 0.32
N GLY A 34 5.36 16.42 1.54
CA GLY A 34 3.98 16.42 2.03
C GLY A 34 3.57 15.12 2.71
N VAL A 35 4.48 14.19 2.96
CA VAL A 35 4.21 12.94 3.70
C VAL A 35 4.09 13.26 5.19
N SER A 36 3.01 12.80 5.83
CA SER A 36 2.74 13.13 7.23
C SER A 36 3.62 12.34 8.21
N ALA A 37 3.76 12.89 9.42
CA ALA A 37 4.43 12.24 10.53
C ALA A 37 3.87 10.84 10.80
N LEU A 38 2.54 10.69 10.75
CA LEU A 38 1.88 9.39 10.92
C LEU A 38 2.26 8.39 9.82
N MET A 39 2.30 8.81 8.55
CA MET A 39 2.73 7.95 7.45
C MET A 39 4.19 7.52 7.60
N HIS A 40 5.08 8.39 8.05
CA HIS A 40 6.46 8.02 8.37
C HIS A 40 6.57 6.95 9.45
N ALA A 41 5.74 7.01 10.51
CA ALA A 41 5.68 5.98 11.54
C ALA A 41 5.15 4.64 10.98
N LEU A 42 4.09 4.69 10.17
CA LEU A 42 3.47 3.50 9.53
C LEU A 42 4.42 2.79 8.57
N TYR A 43 5.12 3.53 7.69
CA TYR A 43 6.10 2.95 6.77
C TYR A 43 7.28 2.28 7.47
N ARG A 44 7.59 2.69 8.69
CA ARG A 44 8.66 2.11 9.51
C ARG A 44 8.17 1.02 10.46
N SER A 45 6.87 0.69 10.45
CA SER A 45 6.23 -0.25 11.37
C SER A 45 6.51 0.10 12.85
N ARG A 46 6.52 1.41 13.15
CA ARG A 46 6.75 1.93 14.50
C ARG A 46 5.39 2.20 15.16
N ASP A 47 4.83 1.14 15.73
CA ASP A 47 3.54 1.18 16.41
C ASP A 47 3.53 2.13 17.62
N ASP A 48 4.65 2.19 18.34
CA ASP A 48 4.85 3.11 19.46
C ASP A 48 4.72 4.59 19.05
N LEU A 49 5.33 4.98 17.93
CA LEU A 49 5.26 6.35 17.42
C LEU A 49 3.88 6.65 16.81
N ARG A 50 3.30 5.68 16.09
CA ARG A 50 1.92 5.77 15.58
C ARG A 50 0.94 6.04 16.71
N ASP A 51 1.03 5.29 17.81
CA ASP A 51 0.08 5.38 18.93
C ASP A 51 0.21 6.72 19.66
N LEU A 52 1.42 7.27 19.79
CA LEU A 52 1.63 8.63 20.32
C LEU A 52 0.95 9.69 19.45
N LEU A 53 1.12 9.60 18.11
CA LEU A 53 0.47 10.53 17.18
C LEU A 53 -1.05 10.43 17.22
N LEU A 54 -1.60 9.22 17.26
CA LEU A 54 -3.04 9.02 17.36
C LEU A 54 -3.62 9.51 18.70
N ALA A 55 -2.89 9.34 19.80
CA ALA A 55 -3.31 9.81 21.13
C ALA A 55 -3.35 11.34 21.25
N SER A 56 -2.67 12.09 20.36
CA SER A 56 -2.72 13.56 20.35
C SER A 56 -4.04 14.15 19.81
N GLY A 57 -5.00 13.31 19.38
CA GLY A 57 -6.26 13.74 18.79
C GLY A 57 -6.16 14.10 17.30
N LEU A 58 -5.12 13.60 16.62
CA LEU A 58 -4.89 13.83 15.19
C LEU A 58 -6.14 13.48 14.35
N GLN A 59 -6.59 14.46 13.55
CA GLN A 59 -7.64 14.22 12.56
C GLN A 59 -7.02 13.64 11.30
N LEU A 60 -7.37 12.37 11.01
CA LEU A 60 -6.82 11.64 9.88
C LEU A 60 -7.30 12.23 8.55
N ASP A 61 -6.38 12.38 7.62
CA ASP A 61 -6.70 12.62 6.21
C ASP A 61 -7.10 11.32 5.48
N ILE A 62 -7.38 11.43 4.18
CA ILE A 62 -7.84 10.31 3.35
C ILE A 62 -6.78 9.20 3.24
N PHE A 63 -5.49 9.55 3.17
CA PHE A 63 -4.37 8.61 3.05
C PHE A 63 -4.15 7.85 4.34
N GLU A 64 -4.15 8.56 5.46
CA GLU A 64 -4.00 8.00 6.81
C GLU A 64 -5.18 7.11 7.17
N ALA A 65 -6.41 7.55 6.86
CA ALA A 65 -7.62 6.77 7.07
C ALA A 65 -7.63 5.48 6.24
N ALA A 66 -7.20 5.55 4.98
CA ALA A 66 -7.07 4.37 4.11
C ALA A 66 -5.99 3.40 4.61
N THR A 67 -4.83 3.92 5.03
CA THR A 67 -3.70 3.12 5.53
C THR A 67 -4.03 2.39 6.83
N LEU A 68 -4.78 3.05 7.72
CA LEU A 68 -5.18 2.49 9.02
C LEU A 68 -6.50 1.70 8.96
N GLY A 69 -7.17 1.65 7.80
CA GLY A 69 -8.46 0.98 7.66
C GLY A 69 -9.59 1.64 8.44
N ARG A 70 -9.50 2.97 8.69
CA ARG A 70 -10.51 3.73 9.42
C ARG A 70 -11.71 4.03 8.50
N THR A 71 -12.54 3.04 8.25
CA THR A 71 -13.64 3.10 7.28
C THR A 71 -14.66 4.19 7.60
N ASP A 72 -14.99 4.43 8.86
CA ASP A 72 -15.93 5.51 9.25
C ASP A 72 -15.38 6.88 8.84
N ARG A 73 -14.10 7.15 9.16
CA ARG A 73 -13.44 8.40 8.77
C ARG A 73 -13.30 8.52 7.26
N LEU A 74 -12.94 7.43 6.59
CA LEU A 74 -12.84 7.37 5.14
C LEU A 74 -14.18 7.67 4.47
N ALA A 75 -15.28 7.09 4.97
CA ALA A 75 -16.64 7.36 4.48
C ALA A 75 -17.05 8.82 4.70
N GLU A 76 -16.70 9.41 5.83
CA GLU A 76 -16.95 10.84 6.10
C GLU A 76 -16.25 11.73 5.07
N LEU A 77 -14.95 11.51 4.84
CA LEU A 77 -14.15 12.29 3.89
C LEU A 77 -14.67 12.15 2.45
N LEU A 78 -15.03 10.93 2.03
CA LEU A 78 -15.59 10.67 0.70
C LEU A 78 -16.99 11.26 0.50
N ARG A 79 -17.81 11.39 1.56
CA ARG A 79 -19.08 12.11 1.51
C ARG A 79 -18.91 13.62 1.36
N GLN A 80 -17.84 14.18 1.94
CA GLN A 80 -17.50 15.61 1.80
C GLN A 80 -17.01 15.93 0.39
N ASP A 81 -16.10 15.09 -0.12
CA ASP A 81 -15.58 15.21 -1.49
C ASP A 81 -15.17 13.84 -2.03
N ARG A 82 -15.98 13.28 -2.92
CA ARG A 82 -15.75 11.99 -3.57
C ARG A 82 -14.45 11.94 -4.40
N ASN A 83 -13.98 13.08 -4.90
CA ASN A 83 -12.75 13.13 -5.69
C ASN A 83 -11.51 12.78 -4.88
N GLN A 84 -11.58 12.86 -3.54
CA GLN A 84 -10.49 12.43 -2.68
C GLN A 84 -10.08 10.97 -2.88
N ALA A 85 -10.98 10.10 -3.36
CA ALA A 85 -10.68 8.71 -3.71
C ALA A 85 -9.54 8.58 -4.74
N ASN A 86 -9.33 9.61 -5.57
CA ASN A 86 -8.37 9.62 -6.68
C ASN A 86 -7.27 10.70 -6.53
N THR A 87 -7.07 11.22 -5.34
CA THR A 87 -5.95 12.14 -5.05
C THR A 87 -4.64 11.38 -4.83
N TRP A 88 -3.51 12.09 -4.89
CA TRP A 88 -2.19 11.53 -4.64
C TRP A 88 -1.58 12.13 -3.37
N SER A 89 -0.99 11.27 -2.55
CA SER A 89 -0.17 11.65 -1.41
C SER A 89 1.14 12.32 -1.87
N GLY A 90 1.87 12.89 -0.93
CA GLY A 90 3.16 13.53 -1.22
C GLY A 90 4.22 12.61 -1.81
N ASP A 91 4.15 11.31 -1.53
CA ASP A 91 4.99 10.26 -2.10
C ASP A 91 4.39 9.57 -3.34
N GLY A 92 3.27 10.12 -3.85
CA GLY A 92 2.70 9.75 -5.15
C GLY A 92 1.79 8.53 -5.15
N PHE A 93 1.25 8.11 -4.01
CA PHE A 93 0.27 7.02 -3.95
C PHE A 93 -1.17 7.54 -3.83
N THR A 94 -2.14 6.80 -4.36
CA THR A 94 -3.56 7.05 -4.07
C THR A 94 -3.97 6.36 -2.77
N PRO A 95 -5.11 6.75 -2.14
CA PRO A 95 -5.63 6.04 -0.97
C PRO A 95 -5.79 4.54 -1.21
N LEU A 96 -6.14 4.13 -2.43
CA LEU A 96 -6.31 2.71 -2.79
C LEU A 96 -4.97 1.95 -2.84
N HIS A 97 -3.87 2.57 -3.29
CA HIS A 97 -2.54 1.96 -3.18
C HIS A 97 -2.16 1.67 -1.72
N LEU A 98 -2.42 2.63 -0.83
CA LEU A 98 -2.09 2.52 0.59
C LEU A 98 -2.95 1.47 1.28
N ALA A 99 -4.28 1.49 1.07
CA ALA A 99 -5.17 0.45 1.57
C ALA A 99 -4.73 -0.95 1.08
N ALA A 100 -4.26 -1.04 -0.17
CA ALA A 100 -3.79 -2.29 -0.76
C ALA A 100 -2.48 -2.78 -0.14
N PHE A 101 -1.51 -1.90 0.06
CA PHE A 101 -0.23 -2.28 0.66
C PHE A 101 -0.38 -2.68 2.14
N PHE A 102 -1.22 -1.95 2.88
CA PHE A 102 -1.42 -2.17 4.31
C PHE A 102 -2.56 -3.16 4.65
N ASN A 103 -3.02 -3.93 3.66
CA ASN A 103 -4.02 -4.99 3.81
C ASN A 103 -5.34 -4.53 4.45
N GLN A 104 -5.84 -3.37 4.03
CA GLN A 104 -7.07 -2.79 4.55
C GLN A 104 -8.25 -3.08 3.59
N GLU A 105 -8.71 -4.33 3.53
CA GLU A 105 -9.76 -4.76 2.58
C GLU A 105 -11.05 -3.92 2.70
N PRO A 106 -11.62 -3.66 3.89
CA PRO A 106 -12.84 -2.85 3.99
C PRO A 106 -12.65 -1.42 3.43
N ALA A 107 -11.50 -0.81 3.69
CA ALA A 107 -11.17 0.52 3.15
C ALA A 107 -11.00 0.49 1.63
N ALA A 108 -10.33 -0.54 1.08
CA ALA A 108 -10.16 -0.70 -0.36
C ALA A 108 -11.51 -0.88 -1.07
N ARG A 109 -12.41 -1.70 -0.55
CA ARG A 109 -13.77 -1.87 -1.09
C ARG A 109 -14.55 -0.55 -1.06
N LEU A 110 -14.52 0.16 0.06
CA LEU A 110 -15.19 1.46 0.19
C LEU A 110 -14.65 2.48 -0.84
N LEU A 111 -13.34 2.52 -1.05
CA LEU A 111 -12.71 3.37 -2.06
C LEU A 111 -13.18 3.01 -3.48
N LEU A 112 -13.20 1.72 -3.83
CA LEU A 112 -13.65 1.22 -5.13
C LEU A 112 -15.12 1.57 -5.39
N GLU A 113 -16.01 1.34 -4.40
CA GLU A 113 -17.43 1.73 -4.46
C GLU A 113 -17.63 3.24 -4.64
N ASN A 114 -16.69 4.05 -4.18
CA ASN A 114 -16.68 5.49 -4.36
C ASN A 114 -15.92 5.96 -5.61
N GLY A 115 -15.56 5.05 -6.51
CA GLY A 115 -14.98 5.37 -7.82
C GLY A 115 -13.47 5.60 -7.79
N ALA A 116 -12.76 5.00 -6.83
CA ALA A 116 -11.30 4.95 -6.88
C ALA A 116 -10.87 4.18 -8.15
N ASN A 117 -9.91 4.75 -8.87
CA ASN A 117 -9.36 4.11 -10.06
C ASN A 117 -8.45 2.94 -9.66
N HIS A 118 -8.91 1.70 -9.93
CA HIS A 118 -8.16 0.49 -9.64
C HIS A 118 -6.86 0.34 -10.44
N ASP A 119 -6.72 1.04 -11.56
CA ASP A 119 -5.53 1.05 -12.43
C ASP A 119 -4.73 2.38 -12.31
N ALA A 120 -4.97 3.18 -11.28
CA ALA A 120 -4.21 4.41 -11.06
C ALA A 120 -2.71 4.09 -10.97
N VAL A 121 -1.89 4.76 -11.79
CA VAL A 121 -0.44 4.61 -11.75
C VAL A 121 0.15 5.57 -10.72
N ALA A 122 0.94 5.07 -9.78
CA ALA A 122 1.60 5.89 -8.78
C ALA A 122 2.49 6.97 -9.42
N ARG A 123 2.48 8.18 -8.87
CA ARG A 123 3.27 9.33 -9.34
C ARG A 123 4.65 9.38 -8.69
N ASN A 124 5.32 8.23 -8.69
CA ASN A 124 6.68 8.07 -8.18
C ASN A 124 7.49 7.16 -9.13
N PRO A 125 8.80 6.98 -8.91
CA PRO A 125 9.65 6.19 -9.81
C PRO A 125 9.22 4.72 -9.97
N MET A 126 8.46 4.16 -9.02
CA MET A 126 8.04 2.75 -9.09
C MET A 126 6.91 2.51 -10.11
N LYS A 127 6.06 3.53 -10.39
CA LYS A 127 4.94 3.45 -11.33
C LYS A 127 4.01 2.24 -11.09
N VAL A 128 3.82 1.88 -9.84
CA VAL A 128 2.93 0.78 -9.45
C VAL A 128 1.45 1.15 -9.63
N VAL A 129 0.61 0.15 -9.83
CA VAL A 129 -0.85 0.27 -9.65
C VAL A 129 -1.27 -0.43 -8.34
N PRO A 130 -2.51 -0.24 -7.84
CA PRO A 130 -2.95 -0.83 -6.56
C PRO A 130 -2.77 -2.35 -6.47
N LEU A 131 -2.88 -3.10 -7.57
CA LEU A 131 -2.67 -4.56 -7.56
C LEU A 131 -1.22 -4.94 -7.28
N HIS A 132 -0.22 -4.14 -7.70
CA HIS A 132 1.17 -4.34 -7.30
C HIS A 132 1.34 -4.15 -5.79
N SER A 133 0.72 -3.08 -5.24
CA SER A 133 0.73 -2.80 -3.80
C SER A 133 0.11 -3.95 -3.01
N ALA A 134 -1.03 -4.50 -3.49
CA ALA A 134 -1.69 -5.64 -2.86
C ALA A 134 -0.81 -6.90 -2.87
N ALA A 135 -0.16 -7.20 -4.00
CA ALA A 135 0.73 -8.36 -4.11
C ALA A 135 1.99 -8.20 -3.22
N ALA A 136 2.58 -7.01 -3.17
CA ALA A 136 3.72 -6.70 -2.30
C ALA A 136 3.35 -6.78 -0.82
N GLY A 137 2.18 -6.26 -0.44
CA GLY A 137 1.63 -6.28 0.92
C GLY A 137 0.97 -7.60 1.34
N ARG A 138 0.96 -8.63 0.46
CA ARG A 138 0.27 -9.92 0.68
C ARG A 138 -1.22 -9.77 1.03
N SER A 139 -1.86 -8.78 0.44
CA SER A 139 -3.22 -8.34 0.72
C SER A 139 -4.22 -9.08 -0.17
N LEU A 140 -4.43 -10.37 0.08
CA LEU A 140 -5.24 -11.25 -0.77
C LEU A 140 -6.68 -10.76 -0.95
N GLY A 141 -7.32 -10.27 0.13
CA GLY A 141 -8.68 -9.74 0.07
C GLY A 141 -8.78 -8.49 -0.80
N VAL A 142 -7.79 -7.59 -0.70
CA VAL A 142 -7.73 -6.39 -1.55
C VAL A 142 -7.44 -6.74 -3.01
N ALA A 143 -6.50 -7.67 -3.28
CA ALA A 143 -6.22 -8.14 -4.63
C ALA A 143 -7.48 -8.73 -5.29
N ARG A 144 -8.26 -9.52 -4.54
CA ARG A 144 -9.53 -10.05 -4.99
C ARG A 144 -10.53 -8.93 -5.33
N ALA A 145 -10.70 -7.96 -4.44
CA ALA A 145 -11.60 -6.83 -4.68
C ALA A 145 -11.18 -6.02 -5.92
N LEU A 146 -9.89 -5.78 -6.13
CA LEU A 146 -9.37 -5.09 -7.31
C LEU A 146 -9.70 -5.86 -8.61
N LEU A 147 -9.43 -7.17 -8.64
CA LEU A 147 -9.68 -8.01 -9.79
C LEU A 147 -11.18 -8.17 -10.08
N GLU A 148 -12.02 -8.27 -9.05
CA GLU A 148 -13.49 -8.27 -9.16
C GLU A 148 -14.04 -6.96 -9.74
N HIS A 149 -13.35 -5.82 -9.51
CA HIS A 149 -13.67 -4.52 -10.09
C HIS A 149 -13.03 -4.27 -11.45
N GLY A 150 -12.40 -5.26 -12.06
CA GLY A 150 -11.87 -5.19 -13.42
C GLY A 150 -10.41 -4.73 -13.54
N ALA A 151 -9.65 -4.69 -12.44
CA ALA A 151 -8.22 -4.41 -12.52
C ALA A 151 -7.52 -5.44 -13.41
N SER A 152 -6.59 -4.99 -14.27
CA SER A 152 -5.77 -5.88 -15.08
C SER A 152 -4.92 -6.79 -14.18
N PRO A 153 -4.86 -8.12 -14.43
CA PRO A 153 -3.98 -9.01 -13.67
C PRO A 153 -2.51 -8.90 -14.07
N ASN A 154 -2.21 -8.28 -15.24
CA ASN A 154 -0.89 -8.20 -15.84
C ASN A 154 -0.34 -6.77 -15.98
N PRO A 155 -0.59 -5.85 -15.04
CA PRO A 155 0.00 -4.52 -15.14
C PRO A 155 1.52 -4.64 -15.01
N ARG A 156 2.26 -3.75 -15.69
CA ARG A 156 3.73 -3.68 -15.60
C ARG A 156 4.13 -2.36 -14.95
N GLN A 157 4.83 -2.44 -13.83
CA GLN A 157 5.47 -1.28 -13.20
C GLN A 157 6.85 -0.99 -13.82
N GLU A 158 7.61 -0.08 -13.24
CA GLU A 158 8.98 0.22 -13.68
C GLU A 158 9.82 -1.06 -13.75
N GLN A 159 10.68 -1.18 -14.77
CA GLN A 159 11.48 -2.35 -15.09
C GLN A 159 10.66 -3.62 -15.44
N GLY A 160 9.37 -3.45 -15.79
CA GLY A 160 8.53 -4.54 -16.28
C GLY A 160 8.02 -5.54 -15.24
N TRP A 161 8.15 -5.25 -13.95
CA TRP A 161 7.61 -6.13 -12.91
C TRP A 161 6.08 -6.16 -12.94
N ALA A 162 5.50 -7.35 -12.72
CA ALA A 162 4.06 -7.58 -12.61
C ALA A 162 3.72 -8.19 -11.23
N PRO A 163 2.45 -8.13 -10.77
CA PRO A 163 2.03 -8.66 -9.46
C PRO A 163 2.41 -10.13 -9.23
N ILE A 164 2.39 -10.95 -10.28
CA ILE A 164 2.76 -12.36 -10.21
C ILE A 164 4.22 -12.60 -9.78
N HIS A 165 5.12 -11.68 -10.11
CA HIS A 165 6.50 -11.73 -9.65
C HIS A 165 6.59 -11.55 -8.13
N SER A 166 5.84 -10.58 -7.57
CA SER A 166 5.78 -10.38 -6.12
C SER A 166 5.19 -11.58 -5.40
N ALA A 167 4.11 -12.17 -5.93
CA ALA A 167 3.52 -13.38 -5.37
C ALA A 167 4.53 -14.54 -5.34
N ALA A 168 5.27 -14.76 -6.43
CA ALA A 168 6.27 -15.80 -6.52
C ALA A 168 7.47 -15.55 -5.60
N GLN A 169 7.98 -14.32 -5.56
CA GLN A 169 9.08 -13.92 -4.69
C GLN A 169 8.75 -14.10 -3.21
N ASN A 170 7.50 -13.79 -2.84
CA ASN A 170 7.00 -13.90 -1.48
C ASN A 170 6.61 -15.33 -1.07
N GLY A 171 6.55 -16.29 -2.00
CA GLY A 171 6.00 -17.62 -1.75
C GLY A 171 4.49 -17.59 -1.44
N ASP A 172 3.79 -16.56 -1.91
CA ASP A 172 2.36 -16.36 -1.64
C ASP A 172 1.51 -17.18 -2.62
N LYS A 173 1.27 -18.43 -2.27
CA LYS A 173 0.49 -19.37 -3.06
C LYS A 173 -0.93 -18.86 -3.33
N ALA A 174 -1.60 -18.35 -2.30
CA ALA A 174 -2.97 -17.89 -2.43
C ALA A 174 -3.09 -16.69 -3.39
N MET A 175 -2.15 -15.75 -3.33
CA MET A 175 -2.06 -14.63 -4.26
C MET A 175 -1.78 -15.12 -5.67
N LEU A 176 -0.84 -16.06 -5.85
CA LEU A 176 -0.52 -16.63 -7.15
C LEU A 176 -1.74 -17.32 -7.79
N GLU A 177 -2.43 -18.20 -7.04
CA GLU A 177 -3.64 -18.87 -7.51
C GLU A 177 -4.73 -17.87 -7.89
N LEU A 178 -4.92 -16.81 -7.10
CA LEU A 178 -5.88 -15.75 -7.39
C LEU A 178 -5.54 -15.04 -8.71
N LEU A 179 -4.28 -14.64 -8.89
CA LEU A 179 -3.82 -13.95 -10.10
C LEU A 179 -3.98 -14.83 -11.34
N LEU A 180 -3.56 -16.11 -11.28
CA LEU A 180 -3.72 -17.07 -12.38
C LEU A 180 -5.19 -17.29 -12.73
N LYS A 181 -6.06 -17.45 -11.74
CA LYS A 181 -7.52 -17.57 -11.93
C LYS A 181 -8.12 -16.40 -12.70
N HIS A 182 -7.57 -15.20 -12.52
CA HIS A 182 -8.02 -13.98 -13.19
C HIS A 182 -7.24 -13.68 -14.49
N GLY A 183 -6.44 -14.61 -15.00
CA GLY A 183 -5.76 -14.49 -16.28
C GLY A 183 -4.38 -13.83 -16.21
N ALA A 184 -3.69 -13.92 -15.07
CA ALA A 184 -2.29 -13.55 -15.04
C ALA A 184 -1.47 -14.48 -15.93
N ASP A 185 -0.58 -13.90 -16.74
CA ASP A 185 0.33 -14.68 -17.60
C ASP A 185 1.50 -15.22 -16.75
N PRO A 186 1.60 -16.57 -16.56
CA PRO A 186 2.67 -17.18 -15.77
C PRO A 186 4.06 -17.02 -16.41
N ARG A 187 4.11 -16.68 -17.71
CA ARG A 187 5.36 -16.55 -18.48
C ARG A 187 5.86 -15.12 -18.63
N ILE A 188 5.09 -14.15 -18.10
CA ILE A 188 5.51 -12.74 -18.16
C ILE A 188 6.90 -12.59 -17.51
N SER A 189 7.80 -11.91 -18.21
CA SER A 189 9.13 -11.58 -17.70
C SER A 189 9.28 -10.07 -17.50
N ASN A 190 10.07 -9.67 -16.54
CA ASN A 190 10.51 -8.29 -16.41
C ASN A 190 11.53 -7.93 -17.51
N ASP A 191 12.02 -6.69 -17.53
CA ASP A 191 12.95 -6.20 -18.56
C ASP A 191 14.35 -6.87 -18.50
N GLN A 192 14.65 -7.61 -17.43
CA GLN A 192 15.87 -8.39 -17.26
C GLN A 192 15.66 -9.89 -17.60
N GLY A 193 14.47 -10.27 -18.10
CA GLY A 193 14.13 -11.65 -18.40
C GLY A 193 13.74 -12.49 -17.18
N THR A 194 13.59 -11.90 -15.99
CA THR A 194 13.19 -12.60 -14.77
C THR A 194 11.71 -12.95 -14.83
N THR A 195 11.36 -14.22 -14.60
CA THR A 195 9.98 -14.71 -14.54
C THR A 195 9.58 -15.05 -13.10
N ALA A 196 8.27 -15.20 -12.87
CA ALA A 196 7.75 -15.69 -11.58
C ALA A 196 8.36 -17.07 -11.22
N LEU A 197 8.53 -17.96 -12.22
CA LEU A 197 9.13 -19.30 -12.01
C LEU A 197 10.59 -19.18 -11.57
N SER A 198 11.40 -18.35 -12.21
CA SER A 198 12.82 -18.18 -11.84
C SER A 198 12.98 -17.62 -10.43
N LEU A 199 12.09 -16.68 -10.01
CA LEU A 199 12.07 -16.15 -8.65
C LEU A 199 11.72 -17.23 -7.61
N ALA A 200 10.68 -18.03 -7.91
CA ALA A 200 10.28 -19.13 -7.04
C ALA A 200 11.39 -20.16 -6.87
N GLN A 201 12.12 -20.48 -7.96
CA GLN A 201 13.27 -21.38 -7.92
C GLN A 201 14.42 -20.82 -7.09
N GLU A 202 14.76 -19.54 -7.27
CA GLU A 202 15.80 -18.86 -6.47
C GLU A 202 15.50 -18.88 -4.98
N LYS A 203 14.22 -18.68 -4.62
CA LYS A 203 13.76 -18.66 -3.22
C LYS A 203 13.41 -20.04 -2.64
N GLY A 204 13.39 -21.10 -3.46
CA GLY A 204 13.07 -22.47 -3.04
C GLY A 204 11.60 -22.69 -2.70
N HIS A 205 10.67 -21.93 -3.31
CA HIS A 205 9.24 -22.03 -3.04
C HIS A 205 8.59 -23.18 -3.83
N ALA A 206 8.70 -24.40 -3.33
CA ALA A 206 8.31 -25.64 -4.05
C ALA A 206 6.87 -25.63 -4.54
N GLU A 207 5.90 -25.17 -3.74
CA GLU A 207 4.49 -25.12 -4.16
C GLU A 207 4.25 -24.12 -5.29
N ILE A 208 4.94 -22.97 -5.27
CA ILE A 208 4.89 -21.97 -6.35
C ILE A 208 5.47 -22.53 -7.63
N ILE A 209 6.62 -23.20 -7.55
CA ILE A 209 7.26 -23.87 -8.70
C ILE A 209 6.29 -24.87 -9.33
N GLN A 210 5.64 -25.69 -8.51
CA GLN A 210 4.69 -26.71 -8.97
C GLN A 210 3.50 -26.08 -9.72
N LEU A 211 2.92 -25.01 -9.15
CA LEU A 211 1.81 -24.28 -9.78
C LEU A 211 2.21 -23.64 -11.11
N LEU A 212 3.36 -22.96 -11.16
CA LEU A 212 3.83 -22.27 -12.37
C LEU A 212 4.31 -23.24 -13.48
N THR A 213 4.70 -24.47 -13.13
CA THR A 213 5.09 -25.49 -14.10
C THR A 213 3.87 -26.17 -14.73
N ALA A 214 2.74 -26.17 -14.01
CA ALA A 214 1.48 -26.79 -14.46
C ALA A 214 0.57 -25.79 -15.23
N ALA A 215 0.86 -24.47 -15.18
CA ALA A 215 0.11 -23.39 -15.83
C ALA A 215 0.63 -23.09 -17.22
#